data_baf4a9c0912ad0d95da2ff121199aaf7
#
_entry.id   baf4a9c0912ad0d95da2ff121199aaf7
#
_cell.length_a   1.000
_cell.length_b   1.000
_cell.length_c   1.000
_cell.angle_alpha   90.00
_cell.angle_beta   90.00
_cell.angle_gamma   90.00
#
_symmetry.space_group_name_H-M   'P 1'
#
loop_
_entity.id
_entity.type
_entity.pdbx_description
1 polymer ?
#
loop_
_entity_poly.entity_id
_entity_poly.type
_entity_poly.pdbx_seq_one_letter_code
_entity_poly.pdbx_strand_id
1 'polypeptide(L)'
;MKKSKGVSVNIDQIDYDDKKVFASLSTGKTDGVFQLESGGMKNFMKELKPENLEDVIAGISLYRPGPMDFIPKYIKGKNSEGSIVYSCPQLKPILAPTYGCIVYQEQVMQIVRDLGGYTLGRSDLVRRAMSKKKQAVMEKERANFIYGNEEEGVPGCVAKGISEQVASGIYDDMMDFAKYAFNKSHAACYAVVAYQTAYLKYYYPVEFMAALMTSVIDNPGKVAEYIMVCRSMGISILPPDINQGESGFSVKDRSIRYALTAIKSVGRPVIE
;
A
#
# COMPACT_ATOMS: atom_id res chain seq x y z
N MET A 1 -8.71 -22.67 -10.14
CA MET A 1 -9.97 -22.77 -9.36
C MET A 1 -11.07 -23.46 -10.14
N LYS A 2 -11.38 -23.03 -11.39
CA LYS A 2 -12.44 -23.68 -12.18
C LYS A 2 -12.14 -25.17 -12.45
N LYS A 3 -10.87 -25.53 -12.76
CA LYS A 3 -10.45 -26.93 -12.98
C LYS A 3 -10.44 -27.76 -11.69
N SER A 4 -10.01 -27.20 -10.56
CA SER A 4 -9.79 -27.94 -9.30
C SER A 4 -11.01 -28.00 -8.38
N LYS A 5 -11.84 -26.96 -8.38
CA LYS A 5 -12.99 -26.83 -7.46
C LYS A 5 -14.33 -26.53 -8.16
N GLY A 6 -14.35 -26.40 -9.48
CA GLY A 6 -15.56 -25.95 -10.19
C GLY A 6 -16.01 -24.53 -9.89
N VAL A 7 -15.21 -23.76 -9.11
CA VAL A 7 -15.56 -22.42 -8.65
C VAL A 7 -14.98 -21.37 -9.60
N SER A 8 -15.80 -20.45 -10.04
CA SER A 8 -15.38 -19.23 -10.74
C SER A 8 -15.43 -18.06 -9.77
N VAL A 9 -14.31 -17.43 -9.50
CA VAL A 9 -14.22 -16.23 -8.67
C VAL A 9 -14.13 -15.03 -9.59
N ASN A 10 -15.09 -14.10 -9.46
CA ASN A 10 -14.97 -12.78 -10.05
C ASN A 10 -14.19 -11.89 -9.10
N ILE A 11 -12.94 -11.59 -9.47
CA ILE A 11 -12.03 -10.84 -8.62
C ILE A 11 -12.48 -9.38 -8.40
N ASP A 12 -13.30 -8.84 -9.29
CA ASP A 12 -13.83 -7.48 -9.19
C ASP A 12 -15.03 -7.39 -8.23
N GLN A 13 -15.58 -8.53 -7.81
CA GLN A 13 -16.77 -8.62 -6.95
C GLN A 13 -16.47 -9.24 -5.57
N ILE A 14 -15.21 -9.34 -5.18
CA ILE A 14 -14.86 -9.80 -3.84
C ILE A 14 -15.19 -8.74 -2.80
N ASP A 15 -15.43 -9.17 -1.57
CA ASP A 15 -15.61 -8.26 -0.43
C ASP A 15 -14.25 -7.66 -0.04
N TYR A 16 -14.12 -6.34 -0.18
CA TYR A 16 -12.92 -5.59 0.19
C TYR A 16 -12.88 -5.18 1.67
N ASP A 17 -13.86 -5.60 2.48
CA ASP A 17 -13.90 -5.38 3.94
C ASP A 17 -13.82 -6.68 4.76
N ASP A 18 -13.41 -7.78 4.16
CA ASP A 18 -13.28 -9.07 4.83
C ASP A 18 -12.19 -9.03 5.91
N LYS A 19 -12.62 -9.03 7.16
CA LYS A 19 -11.74 -8.96 8.34
C LYS A 19 -10.79 -10.16 8.46
N LYS A 20 -11.14 -11.32 7.90
CA LYS A 20 -10.26 -12.50 7.90
C LYS A 20 -9.06 -12.30 7.00
N VAL A 21 -9.26 -11.64 5.85
CA VAL A 21 -8.17 -11.31 4.92
C VAL A 21 -7.23 -10.31 5.59
N PHE A 22 -7.73 -9.23 6.21
CA PHE A 22 -6.89 -8.28 6.95
C PHE A 22 -6.14 -8.94 8.12
N ALA A 23 -6.83 -9.80 8.90
CA ALA A 23 -6.18 -10.56 9.96
C ALA A 23 -5.04 -11.45 9.42
N SER A 24 -5.20 -12.04 8.23
CA SER A 24 -4.14 -12.82 7.59
C SER A 24 -2.91 -11.97 7.25
N LEU A 25 -3.10 -10.73 6.77
CA LEU A 25 -2.02 -9.78 6.51
C LEU A 25 -1.27 -9.42 7.80
N SER A 26 -1.99 -9.25 8.91
CA SER A 26 -1.44 -8.94 10.23
C SER A 26 -0.53 -10.04 10.80
N THR A 27 -0.59 -11.25 10.26
CA THR A 27 0.35 -12.33 10.65
C THR A 27 1.76 -12.13 10.10
N GLY A 28 1.93 -11.29 9.07
CA GLY A 28 3.17 -11.13 8.31
C GLY A 28 3.53 -12.32 7.42
N LYS A 29 2.65 -13.34 7.31
CA LYS A 29 2.83 -14.48 6.38
C LYS A 29 2.39 -14.10 4.96
N THR A 30 2.97 -13.02 4.45
CA THR A 30 2.56 -12.35 3.21
C THR A 30 3.42 -12.73 2.00
N ASP A 31 4.07 -13.90 2.02
CA ASP A 31 4.77 -14.45 0.86
C ASP A 31 3.83 -14.56 -0.33
N GLY A 32 4.25 -14.06 -1.48
CA GLY A 32 3.46 -14.03 -2.70
C GLY A 32 2.32 -13.01 -2.72
N VAL A 33 2.07 -12.29 -1.65
CA VAL A 33 1.11 -11.18 -1.64
C VAL A 33 1.76 -9.96 -2.28
N PHE A 34 1.15 -9.44 -3.33
CA PHE A 34 1.68 -8.31 -4.09
C PHE A 34 2.07 -7.14 -3.18
N GLN A 35 3.27 -6.59 -3.38
CA GLN A 35 3.88 -5.49 -2.60
C GLN A 35 4.17 -5.79 -1.12
N LEU A 36 3.71 -6.91 -0.55
CA LEU A 36 3.79 -7.16 0.89
C LEU A 36 4.75 -8.30 1.28
N GLU A 37 5.51 -8.87 0.33
CA GLU A 37 6.32 -10.08 0.57
C GLU A 37 7.76 -9.83 1.06
N SER A 38 8.28 -8.61 1.00
CA SER A 38 9.64 -8.34 1.50
C SER A 38 9.73 -8.52 3.02
N GLY A 39 10.89 -8.94 3.53
CA GLY A 39 11.09 -9.19 4.97
C GLY A 39 10.72 -8.01 5.85
N GLY A 40 11.12 -6.80 5.45
CA GLY A 40 10.76 -5.59 6.18
C GLY A 40 9.26 -5.29 6.13
N MET A 41 8.62 -5.47 4.97
CA MET A 41 7.18 -5.26 4.83
C MET A 41 6.38 -6.29 5.64
N LYS A 42 6.82 -7.54 5.71
CA LYS A 42 6.21 -8.56 6.59
C LYS A 42 6.22 -8.14 8.06
N ASN A 43 7.34 -7.61 8.54
CA ASN A 43 7.43 -7.09 9.92
C ASN A 43 6.55 -5.87 10.11
N PHE A 44 6.55 -4.96 9.14
CA PHE A 44 5.68 -3.79 9.21
C PHE A 44 4.19 -4.16 9.23
N MET A 45 3.74 -5.14 8.45
CA MET A 45 2.34 -5.62 8.50
C MET A 45 1.95 -6.18 9.86
N LYS A 46 2.88 -6.86 10.58
CA LYS A 46 2.64 -7.33 11.96
C LYS A 46 2.44 -6.19 12.95
N GLU A 47 3.17 -5.09 12.76
CA GLU A 47 3.08 -3.91 13.62
C GLU A 47 1.86 -3.05 13.28
N LEU A 48 1.61 -2.83 11.99
CA LEU A 48 0.51 -2.05 11.46
C LEU A 48 -0.85 -2.67 11.79
N LYS A 49 -0.95 -4.01 11.72
CA LYS A 49 -2.19 -4.78 11.91
C LYS A 49 -3.34 -4.17 11.10
N PRO A 50 -3.27 -4.20 9.77
CA PRO A 50 -4.29 -3.58 8.94
C PRO A 50 -5.67 -4.17 9.22
N GLU A 51 -6.68 -3.31 9.32
CA GLU A 51 -8.08 -3.66 9.59
C GLU A 51 -9.02 -3.30 8.44
N ASN A 52 -8.51 -2.49 7.51
CA ASN A 52 -9.23 -2.00 6.34
C ASN A 52 -8.25 -1.70 5.19
N LEU A 53 -8.81 -1.39 4.01
CA LEU A 53 -8.01 -1.12 2.82
C LEU A 53 -7.17 0.18 2.96
N GLU A 54 -7.67 1.19 3.68
CA GLU A 54 -6.94 2.44 3.91
C GLU A 54 -5.63 2.20 4.67
N ASP A 55 -5.61 1.27 5.63
CA ASP A 55 -4.37 0.88 6.32
C ASP A 55 -3.35 0.25 5.35
N VAL A 56 -3.80 -0.56 4.40
CA VAL A 56 -2.92 -1.16 3.39
C VAL A 56 -2.38 -0.09 2.44
N ILE A 57 -3.24 0.86 2.02
CA ILE A 57 -2.85 2.03 1.19
C ILE A 57 -1.77 2.85 1.90
N ALA A 58 -2.00 3.17 3.17
CA ALA A 58 -1.03 3.91 3.98
C ALA A 58 0.26 3.10 4.18
N GLY A 59 0.15 1.81 4.44
CA GLY A 59 1.30 0.92 4.59
C GLY A 59 2.20 0.91 3.36
N ILE A 60 1.64 0.75 2.16
CA ILE A 60 2.38 0.81 0.89
C ILE A 60 3.02 2.19 0.69
N SER A 61 2.34 3.25 1.10
CA SER A 61 2.82 4.62 0.96
C SER A 61 3.96 4.97 1.91
N LEU A 62 3.93 4.46 3.13
CA LEU A 62 4.90 4.73 4.18
C LEU A 62 6.17 3.87 4.08
N TYR A 63 6.04 2.60 3.62
CA TYR A 63 7.18 1.69 3.60
C TYR A 63 8.13 1.97 2.42
N ARG A 64 8.87 3.09 2.52
CA ARG A 64 9.85 3.55 1.52
C ARG A 64 10.93 4.38 2.23
N PRO A 65 12.15 4.46 1.69
CA PRO A 65 13.18 5.36 2.23
C PRO A 65 12.66 6.80 2.37
N GLY A 66 12.78 7.37 3.55
CA GLY A 66 12.24 8.67 3.94
C GLY A 66 10.93 8.58 4.71
N PRO A 67 9.80 8.21 4.11
CA PRO A 67 8.51 8.10 4.84
C PRO A 67 8.51 7.06 5.96
N MET A 68 9.39 6.07 5.93
CA MET A 68 9.52 5.06 6.99
C MET A 68 9.73 5.66 8.37
N ASP A 69 10.33 6.83 8.49
CA ASP A 69 10.58 7.52 9.76
C ASP A 69 9.24 7.95 10.43
N PHE A 70 8.16 8.06 9.67
CA PHE A 70 6.82 8.41 10.18
C PHE A 70 5.99 7.18 10.62
N ILE A 71 6.44 5.96 10.33
CA ILE A 71 5.73 4.72 10.70
C ILE A 71 5.44 4.65 12.21
N PRO A 72 6.40 4.93 13.12
CA PRO A 72 6.11 4.89 14.55
C PRO A 72 5.01 5.85 14.98
N LYS A 73 4.97 7.06 14.41
CA LYS A 73 3.92 8.06 14.68
C LYS A 73 2.56 7.57 14.18
N TYR A 74 2.53 7.00 12.97
CA TYR A 74 1.31 6.45 12.37
C TYR A 74 0.73 5.30 13.22
N ILE A 75 1.56 4.32 13.60
CA ILE A 75 1.16 3.18 14.42
C ILE A 75 0.68 3.64 15.81
N LYS A 76 1.38 4.60 16.43
CA LYS A 76 0.97 5.18 17.71
C LYS A 76 -0.41 5.83 17.60
N GLY A 77 -0.64 6.64 16.57
CA GLY A 77 -1.95 7.27 16.31
C GLY A 77 -3.06 6.24 16.08
N LYS A 78 -2.79 5.20 15.27
CA LYS A 78 -3.74 4.11 15.01
C LYS A 78 -4.14 3.37 16.30
N ASN A 79 -3.17 3.04 17.16
CA ASN A 79 -3.43 2.26 18.38
C ASN A 79 -3.96 3.09 19.53
N SER A 80 -3.95 4.42 19.46
CA SER A 80 -4.30 5.33 20.56
C SER A 80 -4.93 6.60 19.99
N GLU A 81 -6.13 6.50 19.41
CA GLU A 81 -6.84 7.64 18.79
C GLU A 81 -6.95 8.86 19.72
N GLY A 82 -7.11 8.65 21.02
CA GLY A 82 -7.13 9.74 22.01
C GLY A 82 -5.79 10.48 22.18
N SER A 83 -4.70 9.97 21.63
CA SER A 83 -3.37 10.60 21.69
C SER A 83 -3.08 11.54 20.52
N ILE A 84 -3.97 11.60 19.52
CA ILE A 84 -3.77 12.42 18.32
C ILE A 84 -4.11 13.88 18.67
N VAL A 85 -3.09 14.74 18.62
CA VAL A 85 -3.25 16.18 18.78
C VAL A 85 -3.17 16.84 17.43
N TYR A 86 -4.22 17.57 17.06
CA TYR A 86 -4.25 18.40 15.84
C TYR A 86 -3.91 19.82 16.19
N SER A 87 -2.98 20.45 15.45
CA SER A 87 -2.55 21.83 15.66
C SER A 87 -3.69 22.84 15.52
N CYS A 88 -4.73 22.49 14.74
CA CYS A 88 -5.99 23.22 14.69
C CYS A 88 -7.15 22.27 14.33
N PRO A 89 -8.40 22.61 14.68
CA PRO A 89 -9.58 21.74 14.40
C PRO A 89 -9.78 21.43 12.92
N GLN A 90 -9.39 22.35 12.04
CA GLN A 90 -9.55 22.22 10.60
C GLN A 90 -8.69 21.10 9.99
N LEU A 91 -7.60 20.71 10.65
CA LEU A 91 -6.77 19.58 10.22
C LEU A 91 -7.41 18.21 10.48
N LYS A 92 -8.30 18.11 11.47
CA LYS A 92 -8.89 16.84 11.86
C LYS A 92 -9.58 16.11 10.68
N PRO A 93 -10.48 16.71 9.90
CA PRO A 93 -11.13 16.02 8.79
C PRO A 93 -10.16 15.56 7.69
N ILE A 94 -9.00 16.23 7.55
CA ILE A 94 -8.00 15.92 6.54
C ILE A 94 -7.08 14.78 7.00
N LEU A 95 -6.67 14.79 8.25
CA LEU A 95 -5.64 13.89 8.78
C LEU A 95 -6.19 12.73 9.63
N ALA A 96 -7.48 12.74 10.01
CA ALA A 96 -8.08 11.64 10.76
C ALA A 96 -7.95 10.28 10.05
N PRO A 97 -8.15 10.17 8.70
CA PRO A 97 -7.97 8.90 7.99
C PRO A 97 -6.54 8.33 8.03
N THR A 98 -5.57 9.15 8.40
CA THR A 98 -4.15 8.79 8.51
C THR A 98 -3.58 9.03 9.91
N TYR A 99 -4.45 8.99 10.91
CA TYR A 99 -4.11 9.10 12.33
C TYR A 99 -3.22 10.30 12.67
N GLY A 100 -3.53 11.46 12.09
CA GLY A 100 -2.80 12.71 12.32
C GLY A 100 -1.48 12.85 11.54
N CYS A 101 -1.19 11.94 10.62
CA CYS A 101 -0.01 12.01 9.77
C CYS A 101 -0.35 12.55 8.37
N ILE A 102 0.51 13.39 7.80
CA ILE A 102 0.48 13.67 6.37
C ILE A 102 1.13 12.47 5.67
N VAL A 103 0.42 11.80 4.77
CA VAL A 103 0.90 10.63 4.01
C VAL A 103 0.80 10.87 2.51
N TYR A 104 -0.21 11.63 2.09
CA TYR A 104 -0.55 11.78 0.68
C TYR A 104 -0.37 13.20 0.16
N GLN A 105 0.00 13.31 -1.11
CA GLN A 105 0.05 14.59 -1.83
C GLN A 105 -1.30 15.31 -1.80
N GLU A 106 -2.37 14.56 -1.87
CA GLU A 106 -3.75 15.05 -1.83
C GLU A 106 -4.06 15.74 -0.49
N GLN A 107 -3.48 15.26 0.63
CA GLN A 107 -3.65 15.92 1.92
C GLN A 107 -2.93 17.27 1.97
N VAL A 108 -1.75 17.40 1.38
CA VAL A 108 -1.06 18.69 1.24
C VAL A 108 -1.93 19.68 0.45
N MET A 109 -2.53 19.22 -0.66
CA MET A 109 -3.44 20.05 -1.46
C MET A 109 -4.69 20.48 -0.67
N GLN A 110 -5.27 19.55 0.10
CA GLN A 110 -6.42 19.85 0.96
C GLN A 110 -6.07 20.87 2.06
N ILE A 111 -4.91 20.70 2.71
CA ILE A 111 -4.46 21.63 3.76
C ILE A 111 -4.33 23.06 3.20
N VAL A 112 -3.63 23.25 2.09
CA VAL A 112 -3.48 24.62 1.54
C VAL A 112 -4.81 25.19 1.05
N ARG A 113 -5.70 24.36 0.50
CA ARG A 113 -7.04 24.77 0.07
C ARG A 113 -7.93 25.14 1.26
N ASP A 114 -8.06 24.24 2.22
CA ASP A 114 -9.06 24.37 3.27
C ASP A 114 -8.62 25.34 4.37
N LEU A 115 -7.33 25.37 4.70
CA LEU A 115 -6.78 26.29 5.71
C LEU A 115 -6.35 27.63 5.10
N GLY A 116 -5.62 27.62 3.98
CA GLY A 116 -5.11 28.83 3.35
C GLY A 116 -6.11 29.51 2.40
N GLY A 117 -7.19 28.83 2.02
CA GLY A 117 -8.20 29.36 1.10
C GLY A 117 -7.80 29.34 -0.38
N TYR A 118 -6.90 28.44 -0.77
CA TYR A 118 -6.45 28.29 -2.14
C TYR A 118 -7.49 27.63 -3.03
N THR A 119 -7.47 27.95 -4.32
CA THR A 119 -8.19 27.17 -5.32
C THR A 119 -7.53 25.80 -5.51
N LEU A 120 -8.27 24.83 -6.04
CA LEU A 120 -7.72 23.49 -6.31
C LEU A 120 -6.51 23.54 -7.26
N GLY A 121 -6.60 24.32 -8.35
CA GLY A 121 -5.50 24.46 -9.31
C GLY A 121 -4.25 25.08 -8.68
N ARG A 122 -4.41 26.08 -7.82
CA ARG A 122 -3.30 26.69 -7.10
C ARG A 122 -2.70 25.72 -6.06
N SER A 123 -3.53 24.95 -5.36
CA SER A 123 -3.06 23.91 -4.42
C SER A 123 -2.14 22.90 -5.12
N ASP A 124 -2.44 22.52 -6.36
CA ASP A 124 -1.57 21.64 -7.16
C ASP A 124 -0.23 22.32 -7.53
N LEU A 125 -0.24 23.63 -7.83
CA LEU A 125 1.01 24.36 -8.07
C LEU A 125 1.91 24.37 -6.82
N VAL A 126 1.34 24.61 -5.64
CA VAL A 126 2.07 24.54 -4.36
C VAL A 126 2.64 23.16 -4.14
N ARG A 127 1.85 22.12 -4.29
CA ARG A 127 2.30 20.73 -4.17
C ARG A 127 3.47 20.42 -5.12
N ARG A 128 3.37 20.86 -6.39
CA ARG A 128 4.45 20.67 -7.39
C ARG A 128 5.72 21.42 -7.03
N ALA A 129 5.59 22.64 -6.50
CA ALA A 129 6.72 23.44 -6.06
C ALA A 129 7.46 22.78 -4.90
N MET A 130 6.72 22.27 -3.91
CA MET A 130 7.25 21.52 -2.78
C MET A 130 7.98 20.25 -3.24
N SER A 131 7.35 19.44 -4.09
CA SER A 131 7.95 18.19 -4.62
C SER A 131 9.22 18.44 -5.42
N LYS A 132 9.30 19.58 -6.15
CA LYS A 132 10.47 19.97 -6.94
C LYS A 132 11.50 20.81 -6.17
N LYS A 133 11.27 21.05 -4.87
CA LYS A 133 12.15 21.83 -3.97
C LYS A 133 12.49 23.21 -4.53
N LYS A 134 11.50 23.91 -5.11
CA LYS A 134 11.68 25.27 -5.64
C LYS A 134 11.65 26.29 -4.51
N GLN A 135 12.79 26.53 -3.87
CA GLN A 135 12.92 27.29 -2.63
C GLN A 135 12.22 28.66 -2.68
N ALA A 136 12.51 29.49 -3.69
CA ALA A 136 11.90 30.80 -3.80
C ALA A 136 10.38 30.79 -3.92
N VAL A 137 9.83 29.78 -4.62
CA VAL A 137 8.37 29.59 -4.72
C VAL A 137 7.80 29.16 -3.39
N MET A 138 8.48 28.26 -2.68
CA MET A 138 8.03 27.77 -1.38
C MET A 138 8.02 28.85 -0.31
N GLU A 139 9.02 29.72 -0.29
CA GLU A 139 9.08 30.88 0.62
C GLU A 139 7.95 31.89 0.33
N LYS A 140 7.71 32.21 -0.94
CA LYS A 140 6.56 33.03 -1.35
C LYS A 140 5.23 32.41 -0.93
N GLU A 141 5.05 31.14 -1.21
CA GLU A 141 3.80 30.43 -0.87
C GLU A 141 3.63 30.25 0.65
N ARG A 142 4.72 30.20 1.42
CA ARG A 142 4.65 30.23 2.89
C ARG A 142 3.97 31.52 3.39
N ALA A 143 4.41 32.65 2.89
CA ALA A 143 3.82 33.95 3.25
C ALA A 143 2.35 34.05 2.82
N ASN A 144 2.03 33.60 1.59
CA ASN A 144 0.68 33.59 1.09
C ASN A 144 -0.23 32.64 1.92
N PHE A 145 0.27 31.47 2.31
CA PHE A 145 -0.48 30.52 3.13
C PHE A 145 -0.80 31.08 4.51
N ILE A 146 0.15 31.77 5.14
CA ILE A 146 -0.01 32.31 6.49
C ILE A 146 -0.86 33.56 6.46
N TYR A 147 -0.44 34.58 5.69
CA TYR A 147 -0.98 35.96 5.73
C TYR A 147 -1.99 36.26 4.62
N GLY A 148 -2.01 35.45 3.57
CA GLY A 148 -2.81 35.69 2.39
C GLY A 148 -2.11 36.54 1.33
N ASN A 149 -2.79 36.69 0.20
CA ASN A 149 -2.38 37.54 -0.91
C ASN A 149 -3.61 37.96 -1.72
N GLU A 150 -4.03 39.21 -1.57
CA GLU A 150 -5.25 39.74 -2.21
C GLU A 150 -5.14 39.71 -3.75
N GLU A 151 -3.97 40.07 -4.30
CA GLU A 151 -3.76 40.08 -5.76
C GLU A 151 -3.91 38.68 -6.37
N GLU A 152 -3.57 37.65 -5.61
CA GLU A 152 -3.66 36.26 -6.04
C GLU A 152 -4.92 35.54 -5.52
N GLY A 153 -5.82 36.25 -4.83
CA GLY A 153 -7.08 35.78 -4.31
C GLY A 153 -6.93 34.71 -3.23
N VAL A 154 -5.87 34.78 -2.42
CA VAL A 154 -5.59 33.88 -1.31
C VAL A 154 -5.90 34.53 0.01
N PRO A 155 -6.91 34.10 0.78
CA PRO A 155 -7.24 34.69 2.07
C PRO A 155 -6.14 34.55 3.14
N GLY A 156 -5.47 33.40 3.16
CA GLY A 156 -4.49 33.02 4.18
C GLY A 156 -5.11 32.44 5.47
N CYS A 157 -4.30 31.73 6.23
CA CYS A 157 -4.71 31.08 7.47
C CYS A 157 -5.14 32.07 8.56
N VAL A 158 -4.44 33.20 8.69
CA VAL A 158 -4.72 34.22 9.72
C VAL A 158 -6.11 34.82 9.53
N ALA A 159 -6.50 35.13 8.30
CA ALA A 159 -7.83 35.63 7.98
C ALA A 159 -8.93 34.60 8.27
N LYS A 160 -8.58 33.29 8.31
CA LYS A 160 -9.49 32.18 8.62
C LYS A 160 -9.45 31.79 10.11
N GLY A 161 -8.84 32.61 10.97
CA GLY A 161 -8.82 32.42 12.42
C GLY A 161 -7.79 31.41 12.92
N ILE A 162 -6.79 31.06 12.12
CA ILE A 162 -5.67 30.21 12.53
C ILE A 162 -4.50 31.13 12.87
N SER A 163 -3.92 30.98 14.07
CA SER A 163 -2.79 31.85 14.47
C SER A 163 -1.58 31.64 13.56
N GLU A 164 -0.78 32.72 13.41
CA GLU A 164 0.46 32.68 12.64
C GLU A 164 1.39 31.54 13.06
N GLN A 165 1.57 31.34 14.36
CA GLN A 165 2.42 30.27 14.89
C GLN A 165 1.94 28.89 14.46
N VAL A 166 0.63 28.63 14.53
CA VAL A 166 0.04 27.36 14.12
C VAL A 166 0.14 27.18 12.62
N ALA A 167 -0.18 28.19 11.82
CA ALA A 167 -0.08 28.16 10.37
C ALA A 167 1.36 27.93 9.91
N SER A 168 2.33 28.58 10.55
CA SER A 168 3.76 28.38 10.30
C SER A 168 4.18 26.93 10.55
N GLY A 169 3.82 26.38 11.71
CA GLY A 169 4.13 24.98 12.05
C GLY A 169 3.50 23.97 11.07
N ILE A 170 2.24 24.20 10.65
CA ILE A 170 1.58 23.37 9.63
C ILE A 170 2.33 23.42 8.29
N TYR A 171 2.78 24.62 7.90
CA TYR A 171 3.54 24.77 6.66
C TYR A 171 4.89 24.05 6.72
N ASP A 172 5.58 24.08 7.85
CA ASP A 172 6.83 23.38 8.08
C ASP A 172 6.62 21.86 8.02
N ASP A 173 5.58 21.35 8.67
CA ASP A 173 5.19 19.93 8.60
C ASP A 173 4.91 19.50 7.15
N MET A 174 4.21 20.33 6.37
CA MET A 174 3.98 20.05 4.95
C MET A 174 5.28 20.04 4.15
N MET A 175 6.20 20.96 4.43
CA MET A 175 7.50 21.05 3.76
C MET A 175 8.37 19.84 4.01
N ASP A 176 8.43 19.37 5.24
CA ASP A 176 9.20 18.17 5.61
C ASP A 176 8.64 16.93 4.95
N PHE A 177 7.32 16.83 4.88
CA PHE A 177 6.66 15.68 4.30
C PHE A 177 6.56 15.74 2.76
N ALA A 178 6.46 16.92 2.16
CA ALA A 178 6.28 17.09 0.71
C ALA A 178 7.42 16.50 -0.13
N LYS A 179 8.60 16.32 0.47
CA LYS A 179 9.74 15.61 -0.15
C LYS A 179 9.43 14.13 -0.41
N TYR A 180 8.47 13.57 0.32
CA TYR A 180 8.17 12.14 0.40
C TYR A 180 6.70 11.80 0.16
N ALA A 181 5.82 12.82 0.05
CA ALA A 181 4.38 12.64 -0.13
C ALA A 181 4.06 11.74 -1.33
N PHE A 182 3.20 10.74 -1.10
CA PHE A 182 2.85 9.76 -2.11
C PHE A 182 1.52 10.10 -2.79
N ASN A 183 1.39 9.73 -4.05
CA ASN A 183 0.11 9.82 -4.73
C ASN A 183 -0.83 8.73 -4.20
N LYS A 184 -1.94 9.13 -3.58
CA LYS A 184 -2.90 8.20 -2.97
C LYS A 184 -3.52 7.28 -4.00
N SER A 185 -3.84 7.78 -5.19
CA SER A 185 -4.47 6.97 -6.25
C SER A 185 -3.57 5.82 -6.70
N HIS A 186 -2.26 6.07 -6.81
CA HIS A 186 -1.30 5.02 -7.14
C HIS A 186 -1.23 3.97 -6.02
N ALA A 187 -1.11 4.40 -4.75
CA ALA A 187 -1.10 3.48 -3.61
C ALA A 187 -2.40 2.66 -3.51
N ALA A 188 -3.56 3.28 -3.80
CA ALA A 188 -4.86 2.60 -3.80
C ALA A 188 -4.93 1.49 -4.84
N CYS A 189 -4.48 1.75 -6.09
CA CYS A 189 -4.41 0.70 -7.11
C CYS A 189 -3.54 -0.48 -6.68
N TYR A 190 -2.39 -0.23 -6.08
CA TYR A 190 -1.49 -1.27 -5.57
C TYR A 190 -2.09 -2.01 -4.38
N ALA A 191 -2.78 -1.31 -3.47
CA ALA A 191 -3.45 -1.92 -2.32
C ALA A 191 -4.61 -2.83 -2.74
N VAL A 192 -5.37 -2.46 -3.79
CA VAL A 192 -6.41 -3.32 -4.37
C VAL A 192 -5.80 -4.63 -4.85
N VAL A 193 -4.71 -4.59 -5.63
CA VAL A 193 -4.04 -5.80 -6.12
C VAL A 193 -3.43 -6.61 -4.95
N ALA A 194 -2.83 -5.93 -3.96
CA ALA A 194 -2.33 -6.59 -2.75
C ALA A 194 -3.46 -7.33 -2.01
N TYR A 195 -4.59 -6.67 -1.83
CA TYR A 195 -5.77 -7.28 -1.20
C TYR A 195 -6.32 -8.47 -2.02
N GLN A 196 -6.44 -8.33 -3.34
CA GLN A 196 -6.88 -9.42 -4.21
C GLN A 196 -5.98 -10.65 -4.10
N THR A 197 -4.67 -10.45 -4.11
CA THR A 197 -3.70 -11.56 -3.94
C THR A 197 -3.76 -12.16 -2.53
N ALA A 198 -3.96 -11.35 -1.49
CA ALA A 198 -4.18 -11.83 -0.13
C ALA A 198 -5.48 -12.64 0.01
N TYR A 199 -6.57 -12.15 -0.58
CA TYR A 199 -7.87 -12.83 -0.63
C TYR A 199 -7.75 -14.20 -1.29
N LEU A 200 -7.12 -14.27 -2.46
CA LEU A 200 -6.90 -15.54 -3.16
C LEU A 200 -6.01 -16.49 -2.35
N LYS A 201 -4.95 -15.99 -1.74
CA LYS A 201 -4.08 -16.79 -0.87
C LYS A 201 -4.82 -17.31 0.36
N TYR A 202 -5.71 -16.52 0.96
CA TYR A 202 -6.46 -16.91 2.15
C TYR A 202 -7.51 -17.98 1.84
N TYR A 203 -8.33 -17.78 0.82
CA TYR A 203 -9.46 -18.66 0.51
C TYR A 203 -9.11 -19.81 -0.42
N TYR A 204 -8.08 -19.66 -1.26
CA TYR A 204 -7.66 -20.62 -2.28
C TYR A 204 -6.15 -20.85 -2.26
N PRO A 205 -5.56 -21.18 -1.08
CA PRO A 205 -4.10 -21.19 -0.91
C PRO A 205 -3.38 -22.14 -1.88
N VAL A 206 -3.93 -23.31 -2.15
CA VAL A 206 -3.30 -24.32 -3.03
C VAL A 206 -3.28 -23.82 -4.47
N GLU A 207 -4.42 -23.33 -4.96
CA GLU A 207 -4.57 -22.80 -6.31
C GLU A 207 -3.75 -21.53 -6.53
N PHE A 208 -3.74 -20.67 -5.52
CA PHE A 208 -2.94 -19.45 -5.54
C PHE A 208 -1.45 -19.74 -5.62
N MET A 209 -0.94 -20.64 -4.78
CA MET A 209 0.48 -20.99 -4.76
C MET A 209 0.90 -21.73 -6.04
N ALA A 210 0.05 -22.58 -6.60
CA ALA A 210 0.32 -23.22 -7.89
C ALA A 210 0.43 -22.19 -9.04
N ALA A 211 -0.50 -21.24 -9.10
CA ALA A 211 -0.47 -20.17 -10.09
C ALA A 211 0.75 -19.25 -9.90
N LEU A 212 1.08 -18.90 -8.65
CA LEU A 212 2.24 -18.08 -8.31
C LEU A 212 3.55 -18.75 -8.72
N MET A 213 3.75 -20.02 -8.39
CA MET A 213 4.93 -20.77 -8.82
C MET A 213 5.01 -20.89 -10.34
N THR A 214 3.88 -21.03 -11.02
CA THR A 214 3.82 -21.07 -12.49
C THR A 214 4.25 -19.73 -13.09
N SER A 215 3.86 -18.60 -12.47
CA SER A 215 4.23 -17.25 -12.96
C SER A 215 5.73 -16.94 -12.86
N VAL A 216 6.44 -17.65 -11.98
CA VAL A 216 7.88 -17.49 -11.76
C VAL A 216 8.69 -18.74 -12.16
N ILE A 217 8.12 -19.58 -13.03
CA ILE A 217 8.67 -20.91 -13.37
C ILE A 217 10.10 -20.84 -13.92
N ASP A 218 10.45 -19.76 -14.59
CA ASP A 218 11.79 -19.52 -15.15
C ASP A 218 12.81 -19.02 -14.10
N ASN A 219 12.38 -18.86 -12.85
CA ASN A 219 13.25 -18.51 -11.72
C ASN A 219 13.28 -19.63 -10.68
N PRO A 220 14.22 -20.60 -10.80
CA PRO A 220 14.30 -21.75 -9.89
C PRO A 220 14.47 -21.37 -8.41
N GLY A 221 15.14 -20.25 -8.14
CA GLY A 221 15.33 -19.75 -6.77
C GLY A 221 14.00 -19.33 -6.14
N LYS A 222 13.17 -18.58 -6.88
CA LYS A 222 11.82 -18.21 -6.44
C LYS A 222 10.88 -19.42 -6.33
N VAL A 223 10.96 -20.36 -7.25
CA VAL A 223 10.20 -21.61 -7.16
C VAL A 223 10.56 -22.35 -5.88
N ALA A 224 11.86 -22.50 -5.56
CA ALA A 224 12.30 -23.17 -4.33
C ALA A 224 11.81 -22.45 -3.07
N GLU A 225 11.88 -21.11 -3.04
CA GLU A 225 11.35 -20.26 -1.95
C GLU A 225 9.86 -20.55 -1.73
N TYR A 226 9.05 -20.51 -2.78
CA TYR A 226 7.60 -20.77 -2.67
C TYR A 226 7.25 -22.22 -2.33
N ILE A 227 8.08 -23.19 -2.70
CA ILE A 227 7.93 -24.58 -2.24
C ILE A 227 8.09 -24.64 -0.71
N MET A 228 9.06 -23.93 -0.13
CA MET A 228 9.23 -23.86 1.33
C MET A 228 8.03 -23.17 2.00
N VAL A 229 7.50 -22.11 1.38
CA VAL A 229 6.27 -21.46 1.84
C VAL A 229 5.08 -22.44 1.81
N CYS A 230 4.89 -23.19 0.73
CA CYS A 230 3.85 -24.22 0.63
C CYS A 230 3.95 -25.24 1.77
N ARG A 231 5.16 -25.74 2.05
CA ARG A 231 5.42 -26.68 3.15
C ARG A 231 5.02 -26.08 4.51
N SER A 232 5.38 -24.83 4.75
CA SER A 232 5.01 -24.12 6.00
C SER A 232 3.50 -23.88 6.14
N MET A 233 2.76 -23.89 5.02
CA MET A 233 1.30 -23.80 4.97
C MET A 233 0.62 -25.20 5.02
N GLY A 234 1.39 -26.29 5.12
CA GLY A 234 0.86 -27.65 5.09
C GLY A 234 0.41 -28.12 3.71
N ILE A 235 0.87 -27.47 2.64
CA ILE A 235 0.58 -27.82 1.25
C ILE A 235 1.67 -28.76 0.74
N SER A 236 1.29 -29.98 0.36
CA SER A 236 2.21 -30.97 -0.18
C SER A 236 2.57 -30.66 -1.63
N ILE A 237 3.85 -30.80 -1.96
CA ILE A 237 4.34 -30.73 -3.34
C ILE A 237 4.62 -32.16 -3.82
N LEU A 238 3.85 -32.60 -4.80
CA LEU A 238 4.00 -33.91 -5.43
C LEU A 238 5.13 -33.86 -6.47
N PRO A 239 5.91 -34.96 -6.65
CA PRO A 239 6.95 -35.01 -7.66
C PRO A 239 6.39 -34.83 -9.07
N PRO A 240 7.21 -34.47 -10.06
CA PRO A 240 6.78 -34.44 -11.45
C PRO A 240 6.35 -35.87 -11.90
N ASP A 241 5.33 -35.96 -12.75
CA ASP A 241 4.77 -37.19 -13.25
C ASP A 241 4.29 -37.00 -14.70
N ILE A 242 4.81 -37.76 -15.62
CA ILE A 242 4.52 -37.59 -17.05
C ILE A 242 3.07 -37.86 -17.43
N ASN A 243 2.39 -38.72 -16.65
CA ASN A 243 1.00 -39.09 -16.92
C ASN A 243 -0.02 -38.15 -16.26
N GLN A 244 0.38 -37.43 -15.21
CA GLN A 244 -0.50 -36.62 -14.38
C GLN A 244 -0.04 -35.16 -14.29
N GLY A 245 1.16 -34.86 -14.78
CA GLY A 245 1.74 -33.52 -14.78
C GLY A 245 1.19 -32.66 -15.91
N GLU A 246 1.24 -31.35 -15.69
CA GLU A 246 0.97 -30.33 -16.71
C GLU A 246 2.27 -29.53 -16.94
N SER A 247 2.28 -28.68 -17.98
CA SER A 247 3.41 -27.77 -18.22
C SER A 247 3.66 -26.85 -17.02
N GLY A 248 2.62 -26.27 -16.41
CA GLY A 248 2.67 -25.48 -15.18
C GLY A 248 2.44 -26.32 -13.91
N PHE A 249 2.61 -25.70 -12.74
CA PHE A 249 2.22 -26.28 -11.47
C PHE A 249 0.70 -26.47 -11.42
N SER A 250 0.24 -27.65 -11.14
CA SER A 250 -1.19 -27.99 -11.16
C SER A 250 -1.67 -28.49 -9.80
N VAL A 251 -2.96 -28.31 -9.52
CA VAL A 251 -3.57 -28.70 -8.24
C VAL A 251 -4.22 -30.06 -8.38
N LYS A 252 -3.89 -30.97 -7.44
CA LYS A 252 -4.53 -32.27 -7.29
C LYS A 252 -4.79 -32.57 -5.81
N ASP A 253 -6.03 -32.80 -5.43
CA ASP A 253 -6.43 -33.24 -4.09
C ASP A 253 -5.78 -32.45 -2.94
N ARG A 254 -5.85 -31.10 -2.96
CA ARG A 254 -5.23 -30.18 -2.00
C ARG A 254 -3.69 -30.20 -1.98
N SER A 255 -3.06 -30.81 -2.99
CA SER A 255 -1.61 -30.81 -3.20
C SER A 255 -1.27 -30.12 -4.51
N ILE A 256 -0.01 -29.74 -4.69
CA ILE A 256 0.48 -29.14 -5.93
C ILE A 256 1.41 -30.15 -6.61
N ARG A 257 1.12 -30.50 -7.85
CA ARG A 257 2.00 -31.29 -8.70
C ARG A 257 3.09 -30.39 -9.28
N TYR A 258 4.34 -30.85 -9.20
CA TYR A 258 5.49 -30.14 -9.76
C TYR A 258 5.36 -30.03 -11.29
N ALA A 259 5.58 -28.83 -11.81
CA ALA A 259 5.46 -28.52 -13.23
C ALA A 259 6.53 -29.26 -14.06
N LEU A 260 6.14 -29.84 -15.20
CA LEU A 260 7.08 -30.53 -16.06
C LEU A 260 8.10 -29.57 -16.71
N THR A 261 7.69 -28.35 -17.06
CA THR A 261 8.59 -27.34 -17.64
C THR A 261 9.54 -26.71 -16.63
N ALA A 262 9.34 -26.91 -15.32
CA ALA A 262 10.25 -26.48 -14.27
C ALA A 262 11.43 -27.46 -14.06
N ILE A 263 11.42 -28.62 -14.72
CA ILE A 263 12.48 -29.60 -14.64
C ILE A 263 13.67 -29.08 -15.45
N LYS A 264 14.83 -29.01 -14.79
CA LYS A 264 16.06 -28.53 -15.44
C LYS A 264 16.39 -29.41 -16.66
N SER A 265 16.75 -28.78 -17.77
CA SER A 265 17.13 -29.43 -19.04
C SER A 265 15.98 -30.09 -19.79
N VAL A 266 14.74 -29.90 -19.39
CA VAL A 266 13.56 -30.27 -20.17
C VAL A 266 13.04 -29.05 -20.89
N GLY A 267 13.06 -29.05 -22.22
CA GLY A 267 12.59 -27.92 -23.01
C GLY A 267 11.06 -27.82 -23.08
N ARG A 268 10.52 -26.61 -23.03
CA ARG A 268 9.06 -26.38 -23.18
C ARG A 268 8.47 -27.05 -24.42
N PRO A 269 9.12 -26.96 -25.63
CA PRO A 269 8.57 -27.60 -26.83
C PRO A 269 8.42 -29.12 -26.76
N VAL A 270 9.07 -29.76 -25.78
CA VAL A 270 8.94 -31.22 -25.60
C VAL A 270 7.73 -31.57 -24.73
N ILE A 271 7.30 -30.61 -23.90
CA ILE A 271 6.18 -30.79 -22.95
C ILE A 271 4.86 -30.26 -23.51
N GLU A 272 4.90 -29.19 -24.31
CA GLU A 272 3.75 -28.60 -25.02
C GLU A 272 3.51 -29.25 -26.37
#